data_2f86925f1d1bc88d7b1588431b286011
#
_entry.id   2f86925f1d1bc88d7b1588431b286011
#
_cell.length_a   1.000
_cell.length_b   1.000
_cell.length_c   1.000
_cell.angle_alpha   90.00
_cell.angle_beta   90.00
_cell.angle_gamma   90.00
#
_symmetry.space_group_name_H-M   'P 1'
#
loop_
_entity.id
_entity.type
_entity.pdbx_description
1 polymer ?
#
loop_
_entity_poly.entity_id
_entity_poly.type
_entity_poly.pdbx_seq_one_letter_code
_entity_poly.pdbx_strand_id
1 'polypeptide(L)'
;FTTLTFLFNLLYDPAIISAPRPLRYLLAKFISTKREKTARERYSHLGGRSPILELTKLQAKQLEKMLEKENDDYRVFVSMRYWRPLAQETLKEVINWAPDESILLPLYPQYSSTTSGSSLYSWRKETEKQSFSIPTKIICCYPESKKFILAHVKSVKKILTQVKIKYNS
;
A
#
# COMPACT_ATOMS: atom_id res chain seq x y z
N PHE A 1 12.47 -10.86 0.68
CA PHE A 1 12.20 -9.62 1.46
C PHE A 1 13.41 -9.31 2.33
N THR A 2 14.12 -8.23 2.04
CA THR A 2 15.13 -7.74 2.96
C THR A 2 14.58 -6.50 3.67
N THR A 3 14.48 -6.58 4.98
CA THR A 3 13.99 -5.48 5.84
C THR A 3 14.78 -4.19 5.60
N LEU A 4 16.08 -4.32 5.35
CA LEU A 4 16.96 -3.20 5.03
C LEU A 4 16.51 -2.45 3.77
N THR A 5 16.26 -3.16 2.66
CA THR A 5 15.84 -2.54 1.40
C THR A 5 14.49 -1.84 1.53
N PHE A 6 13.55 -2.44 2.24
CA PHE A 6 12.26 -1.79 2.52
C PHE A 6 12.42 -0.50 3.32
N LEU A 7 13.20 -0.54 4.42
CA LEU A 7 13.46 0.64 5.25
C LEU A 7 14.20 1.73 4.47
N PHE A 8 15.16 1.35 3.64
CA PHE A 8 15.87 2.31 2.80
C PHE A 8 14.92 2.99 1.81
N ASN A 9 14.09 2.23 1.09
CA ASN A 9 13.13 2.79 0.13
C ASN A 9 12.13 3.72 0.81
N LEU A 10 11.64 3.35 1.99
CA LEU A 10 10.75 4.19 2.80
C LEU A 10 11.43 5.51 3.17
N LEU A 11 12.64 5.46 3.74
CA LEU A 11 13.34 6.64 4.22
C LEU A 11 13.92 7.50 3.09
N TYR A 12 14.16 6.92 1.91
CA TYR A 12 14.62 7.66 0.74
C TYR A 12 13.50 8.41 0.01
N ASP A 13 12.25 8.24 0.42
CA ASP A 13 11.14 9.01 -0.13
C ASP A 13 11.23 10.48 0.29
N PRO A 14 11.20 11.46 -0.67
CA PRO A 14 11.20 12.88 -0.34
C PRO A 14 9.99 13.33 0.49
N ALA A 15 8.88 12.60 0.44
CA ALA A 15 7.72 12.85 1.28
C ALA A 15 7.95 12.46 2.76
N ILE A 16 8.94 11.59 3.04
CA ILE A 16 9.31 11.15 4.39
C ILE A 16 10.49 11.98 4.93
N ILE A 17 11.56 12.10 4.13
CA ILE A 17 12.72 12.92 4.49
C ILE A 17 12.88 14.03 3.44
N SER A 18 12.42 15.22 3.79
CA SER A 18 12.49 16.41 2.96
C SER A 18 13.91 17.03 3.01
N ALA A 19 14.89 16.37 2.38
CA ALA A 19 16.27 16.82 2.29
C ALA A 19 16.79 16.70 0.84
N PRO A 20 17.84 17.45 0.44
CA PRO A 20 18.51 17.28 -0.84
C PRO A 20 18.93 15.82 -1.07
N ARG A 21 18.89 15.37 -2.34
CA ARG A 21 19.13 13.96 -2.71
C ARG A 21 20.36 13.33 -2.03
N PRO A 22 21.57 13.93 -2.04
CA PRO A 22 22.75 13.29 -1.45
C PRO A 22 22.61 13.13 0.08
N LEU A 23 22.12 14.17 0.76
CA LEU A 23 21.91 14.11 2.21
C LEU A 23 20.81 13.10 2.57
N ARG A 24 19.71 13.08 1.84
CA ARG A 24 18.64 12.11 2.03
C ARG A 24 19.13 10.67 1.83
N TYR A 25 20.00 10.41 0.83
CA TYR A 25 20.59 9.10 0.63
C TYR A 25 21.42 8.65 1.84
N LEU A 26 22.28 9.53 2.36
CA LEU A 26 23.11 9.23 3.53
C LEU A 26 22.26 8.97 4.77
N LEU A 27 21.26 9.82 5.02
CA LEU A 27 20.34 9.66 6.14
C LEU A 27 19.54 8.36 6.02
N ALA A 28 18.96 8.07 4.85
CA ALA A 28 18.21 6.86 4.61
C ALA A 28 19.07 5.60 4.83
N LYS A 29 20.30 5.61 4.32
CA LYS A 29 21.26 4.50 4.50
C LYS A 29 21.62 4.32 5.97
N PHE A 30 22.00 5.39 6.66
CA PHE A 30 22.38 5.32 8.07
C PHE A 30 21.23 4.84 8.96
N ILE A 31 20.04 5.44 8.83
CA ILE A 31 18.89 5.11 9.68
C ILE A 31 18.36 3.69 9.36
N SER A 32 18.31 3.29 8.09
CA SER A 32 17.87 1.94 7.71
C SER A 32 18.78 0.87 8.27
N THR A 33 20.12 1.05 8.19
CA THR A 33 21.08 0.11 8.75
C THR A 33 20.95 0.02 10.26
N LYS A 34 20.84 1.16 10.96
CA LYS A 34 20.68 1.18 12.42
C LYS A 34 19.37 0.52 12.90
N ARG A 35 18.30 0.66 12.12
CA ARG A 35 16.96 0.11 12.45
C ARG A 35 16.74 -1.32 11.98
N GLU A 36 17.59 -1.87 11.12
CA GLU A 36 17.38 -3.18 10.50
C GLU A 36 17.17 -4.28 11.53
N LYS A 37 18.05 -4.39 12.54
CA LYS A 37 17.98 -5.43 13.58
C LYS A 37 16.64 -5.39 14.32
N THR A 38 16.27 -4.24 14.84
CA THR A 38 15.01 -4.06 15.59
C THR A 38 13.78 -4.32 14.72
N ALA A 39 13.81 -3.90 13.46
CA ALA A 39 12.71 -4.16 12.54
C ALA A 39 12.62 -5.66 12.21
N ARG A 40 13.74 -6.34 12.00
CA ARG A 40 13.79 -7.78 11.75
C ARG A 40 13.24 -8.58 12.95
N GLU A 41 13.59 -8.21 14.17
CA GLU A 41 13.06 -8.79 15.40
C GLU A 41 11.53 -8.64 15.49
N ARG A 42 11.00 -7.46 15.15
CA ARG A 42 9.54 -7.25 15.13
C ARG A 42 8.85 -8.10 14.07
N TYR A 43 9.43 -8.21 12.87
CA TYR A 43 8.86 -9.05 11.81
C TYR A 43 8.96 -10.55 12.12
N SER A 44 9.93 -11.00 12.94
CA SER A 44 10.01 -12.41 13.34
C SER A 44 8.74 -12.88 14.08
N HIS A 45 8.12 -12.02 14.88
CA HIS A 45 6.84 -12.29 15.54
C HIS A 45 5.64 -12.39 14.57
N LEU A 46 5.83 -11.93 13.31
CA LEU A 46 4.82 -11.97 12.26
C LEU A 46 5.15 -13.04 11.18
N GLY A 47 5.95 -14.05 11.53
CA GLY A 47 6.38 -15.08 10.59
C GLY A 47 7.54 -14.65 9.68
N GLY A 48 8.38 -13.70 10.12
CA GLY A 48 9.62 -13.27 9.44
C GLY A 48 9.44 -12.24 8.33
N ARG A 49 8.20 -11.89 7.96
CA ARG A 49 7.87 -10.89 6.93
C ARG A 49 6.56 -10.18 7.20
N SER A 50 6.38 -9.01 6.59
CA SER A 50 5.09 -8.32 6.63
C SER A 50 4.04 -9.10 5.84
N PRO A 51 2.84 -9.36 6.37
CA PRO A 51 1.74 -9.99 5.65
C PRO A 51 1.02 -9.05 4.68
N ILE A 52 1.43 -7.78 4.61
CA ILE A 52 0.68 -6.73 3.88
C ILE A 52 0.47 -7.07 2.40
N LEU A 53 1.48 -7.60 1.71
CA LEU A 53 1.35 -7.94 0.29
C LEU A 53 0.33 -9.06 0.06
N GLU A 54 0.38 -10.11 0.86
CA GLU A 54 -0.55 -11.24 0.76
C GLU A 54 -1.99 -10.79 1.06
N LEU A 55 -2.15 -9.98 2.12
CA LEU A 55 -3.46 -9.41 2.46
C LEU A 55 -3.98 -8.47 1.37
N THR A 56 -3.11 -7.64 0.78
CA THR A 56 -3.49 -6.76 -0.33
C THR A 56 -3.91 -7.56 -1.57
N LYS A 57 -3.20 -8.64 -1.90
CA LYS A 57 -3.60 -9.54 -3.00
C LYS A 57 -4.95 -10.21 -2.75
N LEU A 58 -5.21 -10.62 -1.51
CA LEU A 58 -6.52 -11.16 -1.14
C LEU A 58 -7.64 -10.12 -1.29
N GLN A 59 -7.39 -8.88 -0.88
CA GLN A 59 -8.33 -7.77 -1.07
C GLN A 59 -8.57 -7.49 -2.56
N ALA A 60 -7.51 -7.45 -3.37
CA ALA A 60 -7.60 -7.25 -4.81
C ALA A 60 -8.45 -8.35 -5.47
N LYS A 61 -8.20 -9.62 -5.16
CA LYS A 61 -8.98 -10.74 -5.65
C LYS A 61 -10.47 -10.68 -5.25
N GLN A 62 -10.76 -10.25 -4.02
CA GLN A 62 -12.15 -10.11 -3.58
C GLN A 62 -12.85 -8.94 -4.28
N LEU A 63 -12.13 -7.83 -4.50
CA LEU A 63 -12.65 -6.69 -5.26
C LEU A 63 -12.96 -7.11 -6.70
N GLU A 64 -12.02 -7.75 -7.38
CA GLU A 64 -12.18 -8.25 -8.76
C GLU A 64 -13.41 -9.16 -8.86
N LYS A 65 -13.54 -10.14 -7.96
CA LYS A 65 -14.73 -11.03 -7.91
C LYS A 65 -16.05 -10.28 -7.68
N MET A 66 -16.02 -9.15 -6.98
CA MET A 66 -17.24 -8.34 -6.82
C MET A 66 -17.57 -7.55 -8.08
N LEU A 67 -16.54 -7.09 -8.80
CA LEU A 67 -16.67 -6.35 -10.05
C LEU A 67 -17.08 -7.25 -11.23
N GLU A 68 -16.73 -8.55 -11.23
CA GLU A 68 -17.17 -9.53 -12.22
C GLU A 68 -18.71 -9.62 -12.38
N LYS A 69 -19.48 -9.10 -11.42
CA LYS A 69 -20.95 -9.03 -11.48
C LYS A 69 -21.48 -7.86 -12.29
N GLU A 70 -20.64 -6.89 -12.54
CA GLU A 70 -20.94 -5.77 -13.45
C GLU A 70 -20.71 -6.24 -14.89
N ASN A 71 -21.30 -5.56 -15.86
CA ASN A 71 -21.23 -5.98 -17.28
C ASN A 71 -19.90 -5.60 -17.96
N ASP A 72 -18.97 -4.99 -17.24
CA ASP A 72 -17.69 -4.52 -17.76
C ASP A 72 -16.55 -5.49 -17.41
N ASP A 73 -15.50 -5.49 -18.23
CA ASP A 73 -14.28 -6.28 -17.98
C ASP A 73 -13.34 -5.49 -17.05
N TYR A 74 -13.36 -5.87 -15.78
CA TYR A 74 -12.52 -5.27 -14.74
C TYR A 74 -11.35 -6.17 -14.38
N ARG A 75 -10.17 -5.56 -14.19
CA ARG A 75 -9.01 -6.22 -13.64
C ARG A 75 -8.36 -5.41 -12.53
N VAL A 76 -7.99 -6.05 -11.43
CA VAL A 76 -7.40 -5.41 -10.26
C VAL A 76 -5.92 -5.71 -10.17
N PHE A 77 -5.10 -4.66 -10.26
CA PHE A 77 -3.66 -4.73 -10.14
C PHE A 77 -3.21 -4.19 -8.78
N VAL A 78 -2.23 -4.84 -8.17
CA VAL A 78 -1.65 -4.40 -6.90
C VAL A 78 -0.37 -3.62 -7.17
N SER A 79 -0.28 -2.40 -6.66
CA SER A 79 0.92 -1.58 -6.67
C SER A 79 1.31 -1.21 -5.25
N MET A 80 2.55 -1.54 -4.87
CA MET A 80 3.09 -1.23 -3.54
C MET A 80 4.00 -0.01 -3.61
N ARG A 81 4.12 0.74 -2.49
CA ARG A 81 4.91 1.98 -2.50
C ARG A 81 6.40 1.76 -2.28
N TYR A 82 6.79 0.91 -1.35
CA TYR A 82 8.19 0.75 -0.91
C TYR A 82 8.72 -0.67 -1.08
N TRP A 83 7.90 -1.57 -1.59
CA TRP A 83 8.22 -2.96 -1.89
C TRP A 83 7.56 -3.41 -3.19
N ARG A 84 7.93 -4.58 -3.69
CA ARG A 84 7.37 -5.12 -4.94
C ARG A 84 5.95 -5.68 -4.75
N PRO A 85 5.11 -5.59 -5.80
CA PRO A 85 5.36 -4.90 -7.08
C PRO A 85 5.33 -3.37 -6.92
N LEU A 86 6.34 -2.69 -7.45
CA LEU A 86 6.39 -1.23 -7.49
C LEU A 86 5.53 -0.69 -8.64
N ALA A 87 5.20 0.61 -8.61
CA ALA A 87 4.41 1.26 -9.66
C ALA A 87 4.95 1.00 -11.07
N GLN A 88 6.26 0.96 -11.27
CA GLN A 88 6.88 0.64 -12.55
C GLN A 88 6.56 -0.77 -13.04
N GLU A 89 6.57 -1.75 -12.14
CA GLU A 89 6.30 -3.16 -12.47
C GLU A 89 4.82 -3.35 -12.77
N THR A 90 3.96 -2.81 -11.91
CA THR A 90 2.50 -2.88 -12.07
C THR A 90 2.03 -2.16 -13.33
N LEU A 91 2.61 -1.00 -13.65
CA LEU A 91 2.22 -0.24 -14.84
C LEU A 91 2.49 -1.02 -16.13
N LYS A 92 3.57 -1.83 -16.21
CA LYS A 92 3.83 -2.70 -17.35
C LYS A 92 2.72 -3.73 -17.55
N GLU A 93 2.22 -4.31 -16.45
CA GLU A 93 1.11 -5.27 -16.51
C GLU A 93 -0.19 -4.59 -16.96
N VAL A 94 -0.44 -3.35 -16.48
CA VAL A 94 -1.59 -2.54 -16.90
C VAL A 94 -1.51 -2.20 -18.39
N ILE A 95 -0.35 -1.75 -18.87
CA ILE A 95 -0.15 -1.45 -20.30
C ILE A 95 -0.38 -2.69 -21.17
N ASN A 96 0.13 -3.84 -20.76
CA ASN A 96 -0.06 -5.10 -21.49
C ASN A 96 -1.52 -5.55 -21.53
N TRP A 97 -2.30 -5.22 -20.53
CA TRP A 97 -3.75 -5.50 -20.52
C TRP A 97 -4.56 -4.49 -21.34
N ALA A 98 -3.98 -3.30 -21.62
CA ALA A 98 -4.53 -2.25 -22.45
C ALA A 98 -5.95 -1.78 -22.07
N PRO A 99 -6.16 -1.27 -20.85
CA PRO A 99 -7.48 -0.77 -20.43
C PRO A 99 -7.84 0.55 -21.09
N ASP A 100 -9.14 0.81 -21.25
CA ASP A 100 -9.68 2.09 -21.74
C ASP A 100 -9.62 3.18 -20.65
N GLU A 101 -9.77 2.82 -19.38
CA GLU A 101 -9.64 3.72 -18.23
C GLU A 101 -9.01 3.02 -17.02
N SER A 102 -8.52 3.80 -16.07
CA SER A 102 -8.00 3.29 -14.80
C SER A 102 -8.60 3.99 -13.58
N ILE A 103 -8.66 3.25 -12.47
CA ILE A 103 -9.09 3.78 -11.17
C ILE A 103 -7.96 3.52 -10.17
N LEU A 104 -7.40 4.58 -9.61
CA LEU A 104 -6.41 4.48 -8.54
C LEU A 104 -7.12 4.49 -7.19
N LEU A 105 -6.94 3.41 -6.43
CA LEU A 105 -7.51 3.22 -5.10
C LEU A 105 -6.39 3.04 -4.06
N PRO A 106 -5.84 4.12 -3.47
CA PRO A 106 -4.95 4.01 -2.32
C PRO A 106 -5.68 3.38 -1.13
N LEU A 107 -5.11 2.32 -0.54
CA LEU A 107 -5.70 1.65 0.62
C LEU A 107 -5.42 2.41 1.95
N TYR A 108 -5.29 3.72 1.86
CA TYR A 108 -5.19 4.63 3.00
C TYR A 108 -6.52 5.39 3.13
N PRO A 109 -7.33 5.10 4.16
CA PRO A 109 -8.66 5.71 4.27
C PRO A 109 -8.60 7.23 4.47
N GLN A 110 -7.55 7.75 5.11
CA GLN A 110 -7.29 9.19 5.25
C GLN A 110 -6.20 9.63 4.26
N TYR A 111 -6.33 10.84 3.72
CA TYR A 111 -5.28 11.42 2.91
C TYR A 111 -4.10 11.89 3.77
N SER A 112 -2.91 11.61 3.27
CA SER A 112 -1.66 12.21 3.75
C SER A 112 -0.68 12.35 2.58
N SER A 113 0.12 13.40 2.58
CA SER A 113 1.19 13.61 1.60
C SER A 113 2.21 12.47 1.59
N THR A 114 2.46 11.88 2.76
CA THR A 114 3.42 10.77 2.95
C THR A 114 2.86 9.38 2.58
N THR A 115 1.56 9.26 2.39
CA THR A 115 0.88 8.00 2.05
C THR A 115 0.21 8.09 0.67
N SER A 116 -1.06 8.47 0.62
CA SER A 116 -1.80 8.59 -0.65
C SER A 116 -1.09 9.53 -1.63
N GLY A 117 -0.64 10.69 -1.18
CA GLY A 117 0.08 11.66 -2.03
C GLY A 117 1.36 11.08 -2.63
N SER A 118 2.20 10.43 -1.82
CA SER A 118 3.43 9.79 -2.28
C SER A 118 3.14 8.64 -3.27
N SER A 119 2.10 7.83 -3.02
CA SER A 119 1.71 6.74 -3.91
C SER A 119 1.23 7.25 -5.26
N LEU A 120 0.34 8.25 -5.27
CA LEU A 120 -0.18 8.86 -6.48
C LEU A 120 0.92 9.59 -7.28
N TYR A 121 1.83 10.29 -6.60
CA TYR A 121 3.00 10.90 -7.23
C TYR A 121 3.89 9.86 -7.92
N SER A 122 4.16 8.75 -7.24
CA SER A 122 4.96 7.65 -7.79
C SER A 122 4.32 7.06 -9.05
N TRP A 123 3.00 6.83 -9.03
CA TRP A 123 2.26 6.32 -10.18
C TRP A 123 2.34 7.30 -11.36
N ARG A 124 1.99 8.57 -11.14
CA ARG A 124 2.04 9.62 -12.18
C ARG A 124 3.42 9.71 -12.83
N LYS A 125 4.48 9.70 -12.02
CA LYS A 125 5.85 9.75 -12.53
C LYS A 125 6.19 8.55 -13.44
N GLU A 126 5.69 7.36 -13.14
CA GLU A 126 5.93 6.19 -13.97
C GLU A 126 5.07 6.21 -15.25
N THR A 127 3.82 6.70 -15.19
CA THR A 127 2.98 6.89 -16.40
C THR A 127 3.58 7.91 -17.35
N GLU A 128 4.11 9.03 -16.84
CA GLU A 128 4.83 10.04 -17.63
C GLU A 128 6.06 9.44 -18.33
N LYS A 129 6.89 8.68 -17.61
CA LYS A 129 8.10 8.04 -18.17
C LYS A 129 7.79 7.02 -19.27
N GLN A 130 6.70 6.31 -19.17
CA GLN A 130 6.32 5.27 -20.13
C GLN A 130 5.34 5.80 -21.19
N SER A 131 5.10 7.13 -21.22
CA SER A 131 4.15 7.79 -22.15
C SER A 131 2.77 7.13 -22.16
N PHE A 132 2.36 6.60 -20.99
CA PHE A 132 1.07 5.94 -20.83
C PHE A 132 0.03 6.97 -20.35
N SER A 133 -0.97 7.22 -21.20
CA SER A 133 -2.01 8.21 -20.93
C SER A 133 -3.38 7.62 -21.26
N ILE A 134 -4.15 7.33 -20.22
CA ILE A 134 -5.56 6.93 -20.31
C ILE A 134 -6.37 7.71 -19.26
N PRO A 135 -7.69 7.86 -19.45
CA PRO A 135 -8.56 8.43 -18.42
C PRO A 135 -8.34 7.74 -17.07
N THR A 136 -7.99 8.53 -16.05
CA THR A 136 -7.64 7.99 -14.74
C THR A 136 -8.45 8.69 -13.66
N LYS A 137 -9.28 7.93 -12.96
CA LYS A 137 -10.04 8.38 -11.78
C LYS A 137 -9.26 8.05 -10.50
N ILE A 138 -9.39 8.87 -9.48
CA ILE A 138 -8.70 8.68 -8.20
C ILE A 138 -9.71 8.65 -7.07
N ILE A 139 -9.76 7.55 -6.32
CA ILE A 139 -10.48 7.46 -5.06
C ILE A 139 -9.49 7.81 -3.94
N CYS A 140 -9.34 9.12 -3.70
CA CYS A 140 -8.31 9.65 -2.80
C CYS A 140 -8.39 9.11 -1.37
N CYS A 141 -9.59 9.11 -0.79
CA CYS A 141 -9.81 8.84 0.63
C CYS A 141 -11.30 8.52 0.90
N TYR A 142 -11.53 7.77 1.98
CA TYR A 142 -12.86 7.28 2.36
C TYR A 142 -13.02 7.12 3.89
N PRO A 143 -12.60 8.11 4.72
CA PRO A 143 -12.59 7.98 6.19
C PRO A 143 -14.00 7.81 6.77
N GLU A 144 -15.01 8.39 6.13
CA GLU A 144 -16.41 8.39 6.59
C GLU A 144 -17.25 7.26 5.97
N SER A 145 -16.63 6.36 5.19
CA SER A 145 -17.35 5.23 4.62
C SER A 145 -17.99 4.36 5.70
N LYS A 146 -19.32 4.27 5.71
CA LYS A 146 -20.07 3.45 6.67
C LYS A 146 -19.61 2.01 6.73
N LYS A 147 -19.33 1.40 5.57
CA LYS A 147 -18.83 0.02 5.49
C LYS A 147 -17.43 -0.13 6.12
N PHE A 148 -16.55 0.85 5.90
CA PHE A 148 -15.22 0.90 6.52
C PHE A 148 -15.33 1.01 8.05
N ILE A 149 -16.12 1.94 8.56
CA ILE A 149 -16.37 2.12 10.00
C ILE A 149 -16.97 0.84 10.62
N LEU A 150 -17.98 0.24 9.99
CA LEU A 150 -18.61 -0.99 10.47
C LEU A 150 -17.62 -2.18 10.53
N ALA A 151 -16.68 -2.29 9.58
CA ALA A 151 -15.64 -3.31 9.62
C ALA A 151 -14.73 -3.15 10.86
N HIS A 152 -14.35 -1.91 11.20
CA HIS A 152 -13.60 -1.62 12.42
C HIS A 152 -14.40 -1.91 13.68
N VAL A 153 -15.66 -1.49 13.75
CA VAL A 153 -16.57 -1.80 14.88
C VAL A 153 -16.68 -3.30 15.10
N LYS A 154 -16.84 -4.09 14.03
CA LYS A 154 -16.90 -5.57 14.15
C LYS A 154 -15.60 -6.14 14.73
N SER A 155 -14.45 -5.66 14.25
CA SER A 155 -13.13 -6.11 14.74
C SER A 155 -12.92 -5.78 16.21
N VAL A 156 -13.26 -4.56 16.63
CA VAL A 156 -13.17 -4.14 18.04
C VAL A 156 -14.13 -4.97 18.92
N LYS A 157 -15.39 -5.14 18.52
CA LYS A 157 -16.36 -5.96 19.26
C LYS A 157 -15.89 -7.40 19.46
N LYS A 158 -15.29 -8.01 18.42
CA LYS A 158 -14.73 -9.36 18.51
C LYS A 158 -13.66 -9.48 19.60
N ILE A 159 -12.74 -8.50 19.65
CA ILE A 159 -11.67 -8.47 20.67
C ILE A 159 -12.25 -8.24 22.05
N LEU A 160 -13.18 -7.30 22.21
CA LEU A 160 -13.83 -7.02 23.49
C LEU A 160 -14.55 -8.24 24.06
N THR A 161 -15.21 -9.04 23.21
CA THR A 161 -15.86 -10.28 23.65
C THR A 161 -14.82 -11.29 24.15
N GLN A 162 -13.69 -11.46 23.45
CA GLN A 162 -12.60 -12.34 23.87
C GLN A 162 -11.97 -11.90 25.20
N VAL A 163 -11.76 -10.59 25.38
CA VAL A 163 -11.23 -10.02 26.61
C VAL A 163 -12.20 -10.24 27.78
N LYS A 164 -13.51 -9.99 27.61
CA LYS A 164 -14.51 -10.23 28.66
C LYS A 164 -14.55 -11.69 29.12
N ILE A 165 -14.47 -12.65 28.18
CA ILE A 165 -14.40 -14.08 28.52
C ILE A 165 -13.17 -14.39 29.38
N LYS A 166 -12.02 -13.80 29.04
CA LYS A 166 -10.75 -14.05 29.75
C LYS A 166 -10.70 -13.48 31.17
N TYR A 167 -11.43 -12.40 31.45
CA TYR A 167 -11.40 -11.72 32.76
C TYR A 167 -12.63 -12.01 33.65
N ASN A 168 -13.65 -12.68 33.12
CA ASN A 168 -14.84 -13.11 33.87
C ASN A 168 -14.85 -14.63 34.17
N SER A 169 -13.78 -15.33 33.83
CA SER A 169 -13.49 -16.73 34.20
C SER A 169 -12.35 -16.78 35.22
#